data_b65bead5620fd37e43670c0eb6e3708a
#
_entry.id   b65bead5620fd37e43670c0eb6e3708a
#
_cell.length_a   1.000
_cell.length_b   1.000
_cell.length_c   1.000
_cell.angle_alpha   90.00
_cell.angle_beta   90.00
_cell.angle_gamma   90.00
#
_symmetry.space_group_name_H-M   'P 1'
#
loop_
_entity.id
_entity.type
_entity.pdbx_description
1 polymer ?
#
loop_
_entity_poly.entity_id
_entity_poly.type
_entity_poly.pdbx_seq_one_letter_code
_entity_poly.pdbx_strand_id
1 'polypeptide(L)'
;MVTCPACGAERPDGDRFCGSCGALMPEQGAAAQATGPFEAPVDPGLTPPGAMPSVGTGLAVRLPGGRTGEFFPVGEQGTTIGRSPECDVFLDDITVSRAHARVRQDVGGWVIEDAGSTNGTYVNRRLLEGPEILADGDEVQVGKFRLLFVA
;
A
#
# COMPACT_ATOMS: atom_id res chain seq x y z
N MET A 1 -38.28 -9.57 23.58
CA MET A 1 -38.93 -8.91 22.45
C MET A 1 -38.67 -7.43 22.48
N VAL A 2 -38.28 -6.89 21.37
CA VAL A 2 -37.93 -5.46 21.22
C VAL A 2 -38.94 -4.80 20.31
N THR A 3 -39.42 -3.66 20.71
CA THR A 3 -40.36 -2.89 19.92
C THR A 3 -39.61 -1.91 18.99
N CYS A 4 -39.90 -1.95 17.71
CA CYS A 4 -39.29 -1.05 16.75
C CYS A 4 -39.71 0.39 17.04
N PRO A 5 -38.78 1.34 17.23
CA PRO A 5 -39.14 2.75 17.54
C PRO A 5 -39.75 3.48 16.33
N ALA A 6 -39.60 2.94 15.13
CA ALA A 6 -40.11 3.58 13.91
C ALA A 6 -41.53 3.17 13.53
N CYS A 7 -41.91 1.91 13.73
CA CYS A 7 -43.22 1.37 13.35
C CYS A 7 -43.99 0.68 14.47
N GLY A 8 -43.39 0.46 15.65
CA GLY A 8 -44.03 -0.18 16.79
C GLY A 8 -44.17 -1.71 16.70
N ALA A 9 -43.60 -2.35 15.69
CA ALA A 9 -43.67 -3.79 15.52
C ALA A 9 -42.79 -4.51 16.53
N GLU A 10 -43.32 -5.53 17.17
CA GLU A 10 -42.55 -6.39 18.09
C GLU A 10 -41.69 -7.40 17.31
N ARG A 11 -40.43 -7.52 17.71
CA ARG A 11 -39.45 -8.40 17.09
C ARG A 11 -38.64 -9.16 18.14
N PRO A 12 -38.10 -10.33 17.79
CA PRO A 12 -37.18 -11.03 18.67
C PRO A 12 -35.90 -10.29 18.86
N ASP A 13 -35.29 -10.44 20.03
CA ASP A 13 -33.98 -9.90 20.33
C ASP A 13 -32.94 -10.48 19.37
N GLY A 14 -32.15 -9.62 18.74
CA GLY A 14 -31.07 -10.01 17.84
C GLY A 14 -31.18 -9.52 16.40
N ASP A 15 -32.34 -9.02 16.00
CA ASP A 15 -32.50 -8.46 14.66
C ASP A 15 -31.97 -7.01 14.61
N ARG A 16 -31.03 -6.79 13.71
CA ARG A 16 -30.44 -5.44 13.48
C ARG A 16 -31.36 -4.52 12.71
N PHE A 17 -32.27 -5.08 11.93
CA PHE A 17 -33.21 -4.33 11.08
C PHE A 17 -34.62 -4.79 11.32
N CYS A 18 -35.54 -3.82 11.35
CA CYS A 18 -36.95 -4.14 11.40
C CYS A 18 -37.41 -4.72 10.06
N GLY A 19 -37.85 -5.98 10.05
CA GLY A 19 -38.35 -6.63 8.84
C GLY A 19 -39.66 -6.04 8.29
N SER A 20 -40.34 -5.16 9.03
CA SER A 20 -41.55 -4.48 8.59
C SER A 20 -41.29 -3.12 7.93
N CYS A 21 -40.38 -2.32 8.47
CA CYS A 21 -40.11 -0.97 7.96
C CYS A 21 -38.65 -0.75 7.54
N GLY A 22 -37.77 -1.72 7.77
CA GLY A 22 -36.35 -1.61 7.44
C GLY A 22 -35.53 -0.66 8.34
N ALA A 23 -36.11 -0.14 9.40
CA ALA A 23 -35.41 0.76 10.31
C ALA A 23 -34.36 0.02 11.13
N LEU A 24 -33.27 0.69 11.44
CA LEU A 24 -32.21 0.16 12.30
C LEU A 24 -32.75 0.02 13.73
N MET A 25 -32.65 -1.19 14.27
CA MET A 25 -33.05 -1.47 15.65
C MET A 25 -31.93 -1.08 16.60
N PRO A 26 -32.21 -0.38 17.71
CA PRO A 26 -31.22 -0.20 18.75
C PRO A 26 -30.92 -1.56 19.39
N GLU A 27 -29.66 -1.94 19.40
CA GLU A 27 -29.21 -3.11 20.10
C GLU A 27 -29.40 -2.91 21.61
N GLN A 28 -30.49 -3.42 22.13
CA GLN A 28 -30.68 -3.48 23.58
C GLN A 28 -29.92 -4.69 24.13
N GLY A 29 -28.76 -4.41 24.67
CA GLY A 29 -27.97 -5.44 25.32
C GLY A 29 -26.49 -5.25 25.24
N ALA A 30 -25.98 -4.52 24.27
CA ALA A 30 -24.70 -3.91 24.40
C ALA A 30 -24.90 -2.69 25.32
N ALA A 31 -24.81 -2.90 26.60
CA ALA A 31 -24.58 -1.80 27.49
C ALA A 31 -23.44 -1.00 26.90
N ALA A 32 -23.74 0.21 26.49
CA ALA A 32 -22.74 1.12 25.97
C ALA A 32 -21.74 1.40 27.09
N GLN A 33 -20.84 0.50 27.27
CA GLN A 33 -19.71 0.61 28.21
C GLN A 33 -18.57 1.38 27.57
N ALA A 34 -18.86 2.07 26.50
CA ALA A 34 -17.89 2.92 25.85
C ALA A 34 -17.80 4.29 26.52
N THR A 35 -17.59 4.32 27.80
CA THR A 35 -17.13 5.50 28.54
C THR A 35 -15.64 5.36 28.86
N GLY A 36 -14.87 4.87 27.92
CA GLY A 36 -13.43 4.89 27.98
C GLY A 36 -12.87 5.41 26.66
N PRO A 37 -11.65 5.93 26.64
CA PRO A 37 -10.98 6.12 25.37
C PRO A 37 -10.99 4.77 24.66
N PHE A 38 -11.67 4.72 23.55
CA PHE A 38 -11.72 3.54 22.73
C PHE A 38 -10.33 3.35 22.10
N GLU A 39 -9.46 2.68 22.85
CA GLU A 39 -8.31 2.06 22.23
C GLU A 39 -8.83 0.90 21.40
N ALA A 40 -9.08 1.18 20.15
CA ALA A 40 -9.29 0.13 19.18
C ALA A 40 -8.08 -0.80 19.26
N PRO A 41 -8.27 -2.11 19.42
CA PRO A 41 -7.15 -3.03 19.24
C PRO A 41 -6.58 -2.78 17.87
N VAL A 42 -5.38 -2.22 17.84
CA VAL A 42 -4.65 -2.07 16.59
C VAL A 42 -4.31 -3.48 16.17
N ASP A 43 -5.09 -4.03 15.29
CA ASP A 43 -4.74 -5.26 14.62
C ASP A 43 -3.46 -4.99 13.83
N PRO A 44 -2.33 -5.62 14.15
CA PRO A 44 -1.05 -5.33 13.49
C PRO A 44 -1.02 -5.74 12.01
N GLY A 45 -2.16 -6.05 11.43
CA GLY A 45 -2.29 -6.47 10.05
C GLY A 45 -3.24 -5.63 9.19
N LEU A 46 -4.01 -4.73 9.77
CA LEU A 46 -4.91 -3.87 9.00
C LEU A 46 -4.36 -2.45 8.95
N THR A 47 -3.69 -2.16 7.86
CA THR A 47 -3.40 -0.78 7.48
C THR A 47 -4.71 -0.17 6.98
N PRO A 48 -5.27 0.86 7.63
CA PRO A 48 -6.46 1.52 7.12
C PRO A 48 -6.19 2.07 5.72
N PRO A 49 -7.14 1.96 4.77
CA PRO A 49 -6.97 2.53 3.45
C PRO A 49 -6.82 4.04 3.57
N GLY A 50 -5.64 4.55 3.21
CA GLY A 50 -5.30 5.96 3.32
C GLY A 50 -4.29 6.31 4.42
N ALA A 51 -3.92 5.38 5.29
CA ALA A 51 -2.73 5.55 6.10
C ALA A 51 -1.51 5.41 5.19
N MET A 52 -0.83 6.49 4.95
CA MET A 52 0.53 6.41 4.44
C MET A 52 1.32 5.57 5.44
N PRO A 53 1.98 4.48 5.00
CA PRO A 53 2.87 3.76 5.90
C PRO A 53 3.88 4.76 6.40
N SER A 54 3.78 5.07 7.67
CA SER A 54 4.73 5.96 8.31
C SER A 54 6.10 5.31 8.24
N VAL A 55 6.93 5.92 7.44
CA VAL A 55 8.37 5.81 7.55
C VAL A 55 8.93 4.43 7.18
N GLY A 56 9.02 4.19 5.94
CA GLY A 56 9.94 3.21 5.39
C GLY A 56 10.49 3.77 4.10
N THR A 57 11.75 3.62 3.87
CA THR A 57 12.33 3.84 2.55
C THR A 57 11.70 2.85 1.58
N GLY A 58 11.23 3.32 0.46
CA GLY A 58 10.55 2.45 -0.49
C GLY A 58 10.33 3.07 -1.85
N LEU A 59 9.75 2.29 -2.73
CA LEU A 59 9.38 2.67 -4.08
C LEU A 59 7.85 2.66 -4.21
N ALA A 60 7.28 3.78 -4.60
CA ALA A 60 5.86 3.92 -4.88
C ALA A 60 5.62 3.91 -6.39
N VAL A 61 4.76 3.02 -6.87
CA VAL A 61 4.40 2.97 -8.28
C VAL A 61 3.49 4.15 -8.61
N ARG A 62 3.87 4.95 -9.60
CA ARG A 62 3.04 6.04 -10.11
C ARG A 62 2.16 5.53 -11.25
N LEU A 63 0.86 5.62 -11.03
CA LEU A 63 -0.13 5.32 -12.06
C LEU A 63 -0.36 6.52 -12.99
N PRO A 64 -0.83 6.29 -14.21
CA PRO A 64 -1.29 7.36 -15.10
C PRO A 64 -2.32 8.24 -14.38
N GLY A 65 -2.12 9.55 -14.42
CA GLY A 65 -2.98 10.50 -13.70
C GLY A 65 -2.42 11.00 -12.35
N GLY A 66 -1.18 10.64 -12.03
CA GLY A 66 -0.47 11.16 -10.83
C GLY A 66 -0.87 10.50 -9.52
N ARG A 67 -1.65 9.44 -9.55
CA ARG A 67 -1.98 8.66 -8.36
C ARG A 67 -0.82 7.75 -8.00
N THR A 68 -0.54 7.65 -6.71
CA THR A 68 0.38 6.65 -6.17
C THR A 68 -0.38 5.33 -6.07
N GLY A 69 0.16 4.30 -6.72
CA GLY A 69 -0.37 2.95 -6.63
C GLY A 69 0.29 2.15 -5.52
N GLU A 70 0.80 1.00 -5.89
CA GLU A 70 1.44 0.07 -4.96
C GLU A 70 2.75 0.62 -4.39
N PHE A 71 2.98 0.39 -3.11
CA PHE A 71 4.21 0.76 -2.42
C PHE A 71 5.02 -0.49 -2.08
N PHE A 72 6.28 -0.48 -2.46
CA PHE A 72 7.22 -1.56 -2.17
C PHE A 72 8.30 -1.07 -1.21
N PRO A 73 8.39 -1.62 0.00
CA PRO A 73 9.46 -1.27 0.92
C PRO A 73 10.82 -1.76 0.40
N VAL A 74 11.83 -0.95 0.57
CA VAL A 74 13.21 -1.30 0.21
C VAL A 74 13.96 -1.73 1.46
N GLY A 75 14.44 -2.96 1.47
CA GLY A 75 15.22 -3.51 2.59
C GLY A 75 16.71 -3.16 2.52
N GLU A 76 17.37 -3.17 3.67
CA GLU A 76 18.82 -2.91 3.81
C GLU A 76 19.66 -3.92 3.03
N GLN A 77 19.17 -5.13 2.85
CA GLN A 77 19.84 -6.20 2.10
C GLN A 77 19.78 -6.03 0.59
N GLY A 78 19.07 -5.02 0.14
CA GLY A 78 18.83 -4.78 -1.27
C GLY A 78 17.45 -5.26 -1.71
N THR A 79 16.92 -4.59 -2.71
CA THR A 79 15.62 -4.88 -3.30
C THR A 79 15.80 -5.06 -4.79
N THR A 80 15.31 -6.16 -5.32
CA THR A 80 15.36 -6.45 -6.75
C THR A 80 14.06 -6.02 -7.42
N ILE A 81 14.19 -5.44 -8.60
CA ILE A 81 13.07 -4.98 -9.42
C ILE A 81 13.10 -5.77 -10.72
N GLY A 82 12.00 -6.36 -11.10
CA GLY A 82 11.91 -7.08 -12.36
C GLY A 82 10.60 -7.81 -12.58
N ARG A 83 10.55 -8.52 -13.69
CA ARG A 83 9.39 -9.33 -14.09
C ARG A 83 9.39 -10.72 -13.46
N SER A 84 10.47 -11.15 -12.84
CA SER A 84 10.52 -12.41 -12.13
C SER A 84 9.69 -12.37 -10.85
N PRO A 85 8.89 -13.39 -10.55
CA PRO A 85 8.15 -13.46 -9.28
C PRO A 85 9.09 -13.58 -8.06
N GLU A 86 10.36 -13.85 -8.28
CA GLU A 86 11.39 -13.86 -7.23
C GLU A 86 11.88 -12.45 -6.85
N CYS A 87 11.53 -11.44 -7.67
CA CYS A 87 11.89 -10.06 -7.36
C CYS A 87 11.02 -9.50 -6.24
N ASP A 88 11.61 -8.70 -5.38
CA ASP A 88 10.91 -8.02 -4.29
C ASP A 88 9.88 -7.01 -4.83
N VAL A 89 10.26 -6.30 -5.89
CA VAL A 89 9.36 -5.46 -6.67
C VAL A 89 9.01 -6.20 -7.97
N PHE A 90 7.89 -6.89 -7.94
CA PHE A 90 7.40 -7.64 -9.08
C PHE A 90 6.57 -6.75 -10.01
N LEU A 91 7.06 -6.53 -11.22
CA LEU A 91 6.38 -5.78 -12.27
C LEU A 91 6.13 -6.70 -13.46
N ASP A 92 4.91 -7.19 -13.59
CA ASP A 92 4.52 -8.11 -14.65
C ASP A 92 4.22 -7.35 -15.95
N ASP A 93 5.27 -7.07 -16.69
CA ASP A 93 5.17 -6.41 -17.98
C ASP A 93 6.29 -6.84 -18.92
N ILE A 94 5.97 -6.91 -20.20
CA ILE A 94 6.93 -7.30 -21.25
C ILE A 94 8.06 -6.27 -21.43
N THR A 95 7.85 -5.02 -21.06
CA THR A 95 8.87 -3.96 -21.09
C THR A 95 9.86 -4.05 -19.94
N VAL A 96 9.57 -4.89 -18.95
CA VAL A 96 10.41 -5.11 -17.77
C VAL A 96 11.18 -6.42 -17.95
N SER A 97 12.48 -6.37 -17.79
CA SER A 97 13.35 -7.56 -17.79
C SER A 97 13.16 -8.36 -16.50
N ARG A 98 13.47 -9.65 -16.53
CA ARG A 98 13.36 -10.55 -15.37
C ARG A 98 14.14 -10.05 -14.16
N ALA A 99 15.36 -9.59 -14.36
CA ALA A 99 16.18 -8.87 -13.42
C ALA A 99 16.48 -7.51 -14.04
N HIS A 100 15.69 -6.49 -13.71
CA HIS A 100 15.75 -5.20 -14.39
C HIS A 100 16.68 -4.22 -13.68
N ALA A 101 16.46 -4.05 -12.39
CA ALA A 101 17.25 -3.14 -11.57
C ALA A 101 17.36 -3.66 -10.13
N ARG A 102 18.28 -3.10 -9.40
CA ARG A 102 18.51 -3.43 -8.00
C ARG A 102 18.76 -2.17 -7.20
N VAL A 103 18.10 -2.06 -6.07
CA VAL A 103 18.31 -0.99 -5.09
C VAL A 103 18.96 -1.59 -3.86
N ARG A 104 20.03 -0.98 -3.37
CA ARG A 104 20.73 -1.41 -2.17
C ARG A 104 21.12 -0.21 -1.31
N GLN A 105 21.29 -0.45 -0.04
CA GLN A 105 21.85 0.55 0.86
C GLN A 105 23.38 0.47 0.85
N ASP A 106 23.99 1.63 0.69
CA ASP A 106 25.44 1.77 0.74
C ASP A 106 25.80 2.88 1.75
N VAL A 107 27.09 3.04 2.01
CA VAL A 107 27.62 4.03 2.96
C VAL A 107 27.18 5.45 2.65
N GLY A 108 26.97 5.76 1.37
CA GLY A 108 26.52 7.09 0.91
C GLY A 108 25.00 7.25 0.83
N GLY A 109 24.21 6.23 1.14
CA GLY A 109 22.76 6.23 1.02
C GLY A 109 22.23 5.07 0.19
N TRP A 110 21.10 5.28 -0.46
CA TRP A 110 20.48 4.26 -1.32
C TRP A 110 21.01 4.36 -2.74
N VAL A 111 21.45 3.23 -3.27
CA VAL A 111 22.04 3.14 -4.61
C VAL A 111 21.16 2.25 -5.48
N ILE A 112 20.88 2.71 -6.69
CA ILE A 112 20.23 1.92 -7.73
C ILE A 112 21.24 1.57 -8.81
N GLU A 113 21.18 0.34 -9.29
CA GLU A 113 21.96 -0.13 -10.42
C GLU A 113 21.09 -0.91 -11.40
N ASP A 114 21.39 -0.82 -12.68
CA ASP A 114 20.77 -1.63 -13.71
C ASP A 114 21.36 -3.03 -13.69
N ALA A 115 20.51 -4.05 -13.68
CA ALA A 115 20.92 -5.44 -13.64
C ALA A 115 21.13 -6.07 -15.03
N GLY A 116 21.29 -5.25 -16.06
CA GLY A 116 21.41 -5.70 -17.44
C GLY A 116 20.07 -5.75 -18.17
N SER A 117 19.19 -4.81 -17.90
CA SER A 117 17.87 -4.71 -18.54
C SER A 117 17.96 -4.46 -20.04
N THR A 118 17.00 -5.01 -20.79
CA THR A 118 16.92 -4.82 -22.23
C THR A 118 16.55 -3.38 -22.60
N ASN A 119 15.63 -2.78 -21.87
CA ASN A 119 15.12 -1.42 -22.13
C ASN A 119 15.82 -0.32 -21.33
N GLY A 120 16.70 -0.68 -20.39
CA GLY A 120 17.38 0.25 -19.52
C GLY A 120 16.54 0.71 -18.32
N THR A 121 17.22 1.26 -17.34
CA THR A 121 16.62 1.89 -16.18
C THR A 121 16.92 3.39 -16.25
N TYR A 122 15.92 4.21 -15.96
CA TYR A 122 16.04 5.66 -16.00
C TYR A 122 15.81 6.24 -14.61
N VAL A 123 16.66 7.18 -14.23
CA VAL A 123 16.51 7.98 -13.00
C VAL A 123 16.34 9.43 -13.40
N ASN A 124 15.23 10.04 -13.01
CA ASN A 124 14.88 11.42 -13.38
C ASN A 124 14.97 11.66 -14.90
N ARG A 125 14.48 10.70 -15.69
CA ARG A 125 14.51 10.68 -17.17
C ARG A 125 15.90 10.58 -17.80
N ARG A 126 16.90 10.21 -17.00
CA ARG A 126 18.27 10.00 -17.48
C ARG A 126 18.58 8.50 -17.44
N LEU A 127 19.13 7.98 -18.52
CA LEU A 127 19.54 6.58 -18.60
C LEU A 127 20.62 6.28 -17.56
N LEU A 128 20.41 5.23 -16.80
CA LEU A 128 21.34 4.76 -15.79
C LEU A 128 22.48 4.00 -16.47
N GLU A 129 23.68 4.53 -16.41
CA GLU A 129 24.88 3.90 -17.00
C GLU A 129 25.68 3.10 -15.96
N GLY A 130 25.39 3.29 -14.69
CA GLY A 130 26.05 2.62 -13.58
C GLY A 130 25.33 2.87 -12.27
N PRO A 131 25.89 2.46 -11.14
CA PRO A 131 25.30 2.71 -9.84
C PRO A 131 25.10 4.21 -9.60
N GLU A 132 23.92 4.61 -9.17
CA GLU A 132 23.57 6.00 -8.88
C GLU A 132 22.88 6.09 -7.53
N ILE A 133 23.19 7.15 -6.78
CA ILE A 133 22.60 7.40 -5.47
C ILE A 133 21.19 7.98 -5.66
N LEU A 134 20.21 7.35 -5.02
CA LEU A 134 18.83 7.82 -4.97
C LEU A 134 18.63 8.78 -3.80
N ALA A 135 17.94 9.87 -4.06
CA ALA A 135 17.45 10.78 -3.04
C ALA A 135 15.92 10.69 -2.93
N ASP A 136 15.40 11.16 -1.80
CA ASP A 136 13.95 11.25 -1.60
C ASP A 136 13.30 12.08 -2.73
N GLY A 137 12.27 11.51 -3.33
CA GLY A 137 11.57 12.14 -4.44
C GLY A 137 12.13 11.84 -5.83
N ASP A 138 13.18 11.04 -5.95
CA ASP A 138 13.71 10.66 -7.26
C ASP A 138 12.75 9.72 -8.00
N GLU A 139 12.55 9.97 -9.28
CA GLU A 139 11.73 9.14 -10.15
C GLU A 139 12.60 8.08 -10.83
N VAL A 140 12.24 6.83 -10.63
CA VAL A 140 12.87 5.68 -11.29
C VAL A 140 11.93 5.14 -12.35
N GLN A 141 12.37 5.06 -13.58
CA GLN A 141 11.60 4.46 -14.67
C GLN A 141 12.14 3.07 -15.02
N VAL A 142 11.27 2.09 -14.87
CA VAL A 142 11.55 0.68 -15.19
C VAL A 142 10.54 0.21 -16.23
N GLY A 143 10.98 0.02 -17.47
CA GLY A 143 10.08 -0.25 -18.57
C GLY A 143 9.05 0.87 -18.75
N LYS A 144 7.77 0.54 -18.74
CA LYS A 144 6.66 1.51 -18.77
C LYS A 144 6.26 2.05 -17.40
N PHE A 145 6.79 1.47 -16.33
CA PHE A 145 6.46 1.85 -14.96
C PHE A 145 7.32 3.01 -14.48
N ARG A 146 6.70 3.90 -13.76
CA ARG A 146 7.38 4.98 -13.05
C ARG A 146 7.26 4.74 -11.55
N LEU A 147 8.38 4.72 -10.88
CA LEU A 147 8.48 4.49 -9.45
C LEU A 147 9.01 5.77 -8.80
N LEU A 148 8.40 6.16 -7.70
CA LEU A 148 8.89 7.27 -6.89
C LEU A 148 9.67 6.70 -5.70
N PHE A 149 10.91 7.11 -5.57
CA PHE A 149 11.72 6.75 -4.40
C PHE A 149 11.35 7.64 -3.22
N VAL A 150 11.00 7.02 -2.11
CA VAL A 150 10.65 7.68 -0.86
C VAL A 150 11.63 7.22 0.22
N ALA A 151 12.26 8.16 0.85
CA ALA A 151 13.24 7.89 1.90
C ALA A 151 12.94 8.65 3.19
#